data_7c112892a85e68e35a3a63f57f62ae88
#
_entry.id   7c112892a85e68e35a3a63f57f62ae88
#
_cell.length_a   1.000
_cell.length_b   1.000
_cell.length_c   1.000
_cell.angle_alpha   90.00
_cell.angle_beta   90.00
_cell.angle_gamma   90.00
#
_symmetry.space_group_name_H-M   'P 1'
#
loop_
_entity.id
_entity.type
_entity.pdbx_description
1 polymer ?
#
loop_
_entity_poly.entity_id
_entity_poly.type
_entity_poly.pdbx_seq_one_letter_code
_entity_poly.pdbx_strand_id
1 'polypeptide(L)'
;MNPLDYSLCNQTVTVYRKEEETVSRKVNANAFLAAKVSCPNESYGKSKEKTFLLIIPGDTFPVQPGDRIFDGIGPETVVWQVFVPAAVSELYEISYVKPCRWNGEITHWEAGNRKETL
;
A
#
# COMPACT_ATOMS: atom_id res chain seq x y z
N MET A 1 -13.46 18.47 -12.99
CA MET A 1 -12.02 18.58 -12.70
C MET A 1 -11.75 18.37 -11.22
N ASN A 2 -10.73 17.59 -10.95
CA ASN A 2 -10.34 17.29 -9.58
C ASN A 2 -9.55 18.47 -9.01
N PRO A 3 -9.97 19.04 -7.87
CA PRO A 3 -9.23 20.16 -7.30
C PRO A 3 -7.95 19.75 -6.60
N LEU A 4 -7.72 18.47 -6.39
CA LEU A 4 -6.53 18.01 -5.68
C LEU A 4 -5.33 17.97 -6.61
N ASP A 5 -4.18 18.26 -6.04
CA ASP A 5 -2.92 18.25 -6.75
C ASP A 5 -2.22 16.92 -6.50
N TYR A 6 -2.06 16.13 -7.54
CA TYR A 6 -1.43 14.81 -7.42
C TYR A 6 0.02 14.84 -7.90
N SER A 7 0.65 16.00 -7.90
CA SER A 7 2.02 16.09 -8.37
C SER A 7 2.98 15.28 -7.50
N LEU A 8 2.62 15.03 -6.25
CA LEU A 8 3.44 14.20 -5.38
C LEU A 8 3.22 12.71 -5.60
N CYS A 9 2.24 12.33 -6.41
CA CYS A 9 1.99 10.94 -6.74
C CYS A 9 2.87 10.53 -7.91
N ASN A 10 4.18 10.50 -7.66
CA ASN A 10 5.17 10.22 -8.71
C ASN A 10 6.07 9.06 -8.33
N GLN A 11 5.65 8.26 -7.37
CA GLN A 11 6.44 7.11 -6.91
C GLN A 11 5.91 5.84 -7.54
N THR A 12 6.80 4.87 -7.65
CA THR A 12 6.44 3.56 -8.20
C THR A 12 6.25 2.58 -7.07
N VAL A 13 5.15 1.86 -7.13
CA VAL A 13 4.90 0.77 -6.18
C VAL A 13 4.47 -0.45 -6.98
N THR A 14 4.64 -1.62 -6.38
CA THR A 14 4.19 -2.87 -6.96
C THR A 14 3.15 -3.48 -6.04
N VAL A 15 2.01 -3.85 -6.61
CA VAL A 15 0.90 -4.42 -5.85
C VAL A 15 0.85 -5.91 -6.10
N TYR A 16 0.84 -6.68 -5.02
CA TYR A 16 0.73 -8.13 -5.08
C TYR A 16 -0.56 -8.57 -4.43
N ARG A 17 -1.27 -9.46 -5.09
CA ARG A 17 -2.53 -9.99 -4.58
C ARG A 17 -2.55 -11.50 -4.71
N LYS A 18 -2.86 -12.16 -3.61
CA LYS A 18 -3.03 -13.61 -3.62
C LYS A 18 -4.38 -13.95 -4.22
N GLU A 19 -4.38 -14.78 -5.22
CA GLU A 19 -5.60 -15.27 -5.86
C GLU A 19 -5.52 -16.77 -5.88
N GLU A 20 -6.41 -17.42 -5.25
CA GLU A 20 -6.49 -18.86 -5.13
C GLU A 20 -5.12 -19.55 -5.17
N GLU A 21 -4.58 -19.84 -6.34
CA GLU A 21 -3.31 -20.52 -6.45
C GLU A 21 -2.21 -19.67 -7.04
N THR A 22 -2.51 -18.44 -7.39
CA THR A 22 -1.52 -17.57 -8.03
C THR A 22 -1.41 -16.26 -7.27
N VAL A 23 -0.36 -15.51 -7.60
CA VAL A 23 -0.16 -14.18 -7.06
C VAL A 23 -0.11 -13.23 -8.24
N SER A 24 -1.03 -12.28 -8.28
CA SER A 24 -1.00 -11.27 -9.33
C SER A 24 -0.06 -10.15 -8.91
N ARG A 25 0.50 -9.47 -9.90
CA ARG A 25 1.49 -8.43 -9.70
C ARG A 25 1.21 -7.29 -10.65
N LYS A 26 1.15 -6.07 -10.11
CA LYS A 26 0.88 -4.91 -10.92
C LYS A 26 1.77 -3.76 -10.47
N VAL A 27 2.49 -3.16 -11.40
CA VAL A 27 3.36 -2.02 -11.13
C VAL A 27 2.59 -0.74 -11.43
N ASN A 28 2.61 0.18 -10.48
CA ASN A 28 1.95 1.47 -10.64
C ASN A 28 2.97 2.57 -10.42
N ALA A 29 3.15 3.43 -11.41
CA ALA A 29 4.17 4.48 -11.37
C ALA A 29 3.64 5.82 -10.88
N ASN A 30 2.34 5.92 -10.58
CA ASN A 30 1.73 7.18 -10.20
C ASN A 30 1.10 7.04 -8.81
N ALA A 31 1.94 6.81 -7.82
CA ALA A 31 1.47 6.60 -6.47
C ALA A 31 2.20 7.52 -5.50
N PHE A 32 1.61 7.72 -4.35
CA PHE A 32 2.27 8.37 -3.24
C PHE A 32 2.30 7.38 -2.09
N LEU A 33 3.49 7.11 -1.58
CA LEU A 33 3.66 6.19 -0.46
C LEU A 33 4.45 6.89 0.62
N ALA A 34 3.83 7.07 1.77
CA ALA A 34 4.49 7.62 2.94
C ALA A 34 4.52 6.54 4.00
N ALA A 35 5.69 6.12 4.39
CA ALA A 35 5.85 5.00 5.31
C ALA A 35 6.64 5.43 6.52
N LYS A 36 6.33 4.81 7.64
CA LYS A 36 7.03 5.06 8.88
C LYS A 36 7.26 3.74 9.58
N VAL A 37 8.50 3.50 9.97
CA VAL A 37 8.87 2.32 10.74
C VAL A 37 9.25 2.79 12.13
N SER A 38 8.62 2.22 13.15
CA SER A 38 8.89 2.62 14.52
C SER A 38 9.19 1.39 15.37
N CYS A 39 9.95 1.60 16.43
CA CYS A 39 10.26 0.57 17.42
C CYS A 39 9.76 1.09 18.76
N PRO A 40 8.49 0.89 19.06
CA PRO A 40 7.89 1.56 20.22
C PRO A 40 8.51 1.15 21.54
N ASN A 41 9.18 0.02 21.60
CA ASN A 41 9.80 -0.39 22.86
C ASN A 41 11.14 -1.01 22.58
N GLU A 42 12.12 -0.14 22.34
CA GLU A 42 13.44 -0.58 21.95
C GLU A 42 14.15 -1.39 23.03
N SER A 43 13.83 -1.08 24.27
CA SER A 43 14.54 -1.72 25.39
C SER A 43 14.34 -3.23 25.42
N TYR A 44 13.28 -3.71 24.82
CA TYR A 44 12.95 -5.11 24.88
C TYR A 44 13.02 -5.80 23.53
N GLY A 45 13.60 -5.14 22.55
CA GLY A 45 13.75 -5.76 21.25
C GLY A 45 12.42 -6.09 20.60
N LYS A 46 11.42 -5.28 20.82
CA LYS A 46 10.12 -5.53 20.21
C LYS A 46 10.16 -5.39 18.72
N SER A 47 9.25 -6.05 18.06
CA SER A 47 9.18 -5.98 16.61
C SER A 47 8.86 -4.56 16.17
N LYS A 48 9.33 -4.22 14.99
CA LYS A 48 9.07 -2.93 14.40
C LYS A 48 7.63 -2.85 13.93
N GLU A 49 7.06 -1.67 14.06
CA GLU A 49 5.75 -1.40 13.51
C GLU A 49 5.93 -0.60 12.24
N LYS A 50 5.29 -1.05 11.18
CA LYS A 50 5.28 -0.35 9.90
C LYS A 50 3.90 0.24 9.69
N THR A 51 3.83 1.56 9.59
CA THR A 51 2.59 2.23 9.20
C THR A 51 2.83 2.93 7.89
N PHE A 52 1.80 3.02 7.06
CA PHE A 52 1.96 3.66 5.78
C PHE A 52 0.64 4.23 5.30
N LEU A 53 0.77 5.18 4.39
CA LEU A 53 -0.37 5.74 3.66
C LEU A 53 -0.03 5.65 2.20
N LEU A 54 -0.93 5.06 1.43
CA LEU A 54 -0.79 4.92 0.00
C LEU A 54 -1.92 5.69 -0.67
N ILE A 55 -1.58 6.53 -1.63
CA ILE A 55 -2.57 7.27 -2.40
C ILE A 55 -2.35 6.96 -3.87
N ILE A 56 -3.41 6.53 -4.52
CA ILE A 56 -3.36 6.20 -5.93
C ILE A 56 -4.47 6.98 -6.63
N PRO A 57 -4.11 7.93 -7.50
CA PRO A 57 -5.12 8.69 -8.22
C PRO A 57 -5.88 7.84 -9.21
N GLY A 58 -7.09 8.27 -9.51
CA GLY A 58 -7.94 7.57 -10.47
C GLY A 58 -8.96 6.72 -9.78
N ASP A 59 -9.87 6.18 -10.57
CA ASP A 59 -11.01 5.45 -10.02
C ASP A 59 -10.99 3.95 -10.32
N THR A 60 -9.94 3.46 -10.96
CA THR A 60 -9.94 2.08 -11.45
C THR A 60 -8.86 1.21 -10.82
N PHE A 61 -8.08 1.72 -9.92
CA PHE A 61 -7.00 0.93 -9.36
C PHE A 61 -7.54 -0.12 -8.39
N PRO A 62 -7.25 -1.39 -8.64
CA PRO A 62 -7.92 -2.47 -7.91
C PRO A 62 -7.18 -2.84 -6.61
N VAL A 63 -7.03 -1.90 -5.70
CA VAL A 63 -6.41 -2.18 -4.42
C VAL A 63 -7.48 -2.65 -3.44
N GLN A 64 -7.16 -3.67 -2.65
CA GLN A 64 -8.10 -4.13 -1.64
C GLN A 64 -7.35 -4.65 -0.42
N PRO A 65 -8.03 -4.78 0.71
CA PRO A 65 -7.38 -5.29 1.92
C PRO A 65 -6.79 -6.67 1.67
N GLY A 66 -5.63 -6.91 2.25
CA GLY A 66 -4.89 -8.14 2.02
C GLY A 66 -3.84 -8.03 0.95
N ASP A 67 -3.94 -7.03 0.07
CA ASP A 67 -2.90 -6.79 -0.91
C ASP A 67 -1.62 -6.39 -0.22
N ARG A 68 -0.49 -6.68 -0.85
CA ARG A 68 0.81 -6.28 -0.34
C ARG A 68 1.45 -5.33 -1.32
N ILE A 69 2.04 -4.26 -0.78
CA ILE A 69 2.60 -3.18 -1.57
C ILE A 69 4.10 -3.17 -1.37
N PHE A 70 4.84 -3.22 -2.48
CA PHE A 70 6.30 -3.13 -2.45
C PHE A 70 6.69 -1.72 -2.89
N ASP A 71 7.57 -1.09 -2.12
CA ASP A 71 8.06 0.26 -2.41
C ASP A 71 9.08 0.17 -3.53
N GLY A 72 8.65 0.52 -4.73
CA GLY A 72 9.47 0.39 -5.91
C GLY A 72 8.98 -0.75 -6.79
N ILE A 73 9.85 -1.22 -7.67
CA ILE A 73 9.54 -2.34 -8.56
C ILE A 73 9.99 -3.61 -7.87
N GLY A 74 9.03 -4.43 -7.46
CA GLY A 74 9.33 -5.64 -6.75
C GLY A 74 9.59 -6.83 -7.65
N PRO A 75 10.00 -7.96 -7.08
CA PRO A 75 10.32 -9.16 -7.86
C PRO A 75 9.12 -9.66 -8.66
N GLU A 76 9.41 -10.29 -9.79
CA GLU A 76 8.35 -10.76 -10.66
C GLU A 76 7.61 -11.96 -10.10
N THR A 77 8.30 -12.78 -9.34
CA THR A 77 7.66 -13.93 -8.70
C THR A 77 8.00 -13.92 -7.22
N VAL A 78 7.03 -14.28 -6.40
CA VAL A 78 7.20 -14.29 -4.96
C VAL A 78 6.58 -15.57 -4.41
N VAL A 79 7.08 -15.99 -3.25
CA VAL A 79 6.46 -17.05 -2.47
C VAL A 79 5.66 -16.35 -1.38
N TRP A 80 4.34 -16.43 -1.51
CA TRP A 80 3.43 -15.61 -0.70
C TRP A 80 3.66 -15.78 0.79
N GLN A 81 3.94 -17.01 1.24
CA GLN A 81 4.06 -17.30 2.65
C GLN A 81 5.26 -16.63 3.32
N VAL A 82 6.30 -16.34 2.54
CA VAL A 82 7.50 -15.70 3.10
C VAL A 82 7.66 -14.26 2.62
N PHE A 83 6.83 -13.82 1.70
CA PHE A 83 6.87 -12.45 1.19
C PHE A 83 5.99 -11.59 2.07
N VAL A 84 6.48 -11.32 3.27
CA VAL A 84 5.69 -10.66 4.31
C VAL A 84 6.45 -9.43 4.80
N PRO A 85 5.72 -8.42 5.32
CA PRO A 85 6.39 -7.18 5.76
C PRO A 85 7.44 -7.40 6.85
N ALA A 86 7.30 -8.43 7.66
CA ALA A 86 8.28 -8.70 8.71
C ALA A 86 9.60 -9.18 8.12
N ALA A 87 9.59 -9.79 6.93
CA ALA A 87 10.78 -10.33 6.30
C ALA A 87 11.34 -9.44 5.21
N VAL A 88 10.51 -8.58 4.63
CA VAL A 88 10.91 -7.73 3.50
C VAL A 88 10.70 -6.29 3.92
N SER A 89 11.79 -5.52 4.01
CA SER A 89 11.72 -4.19 4.58
C SER A 89 10.91 -3.22 3.73
N GLU A 90 10.86 -3.42 2.41
CA GLU A 90 10.14 -2.53 1.51
C GLU A 90 8.68 -2.92 1.31
N LEU A 91 8.20 -3.90 2.07
CA LEU A 91 6.88 -4.46 1.84
C LEU A 91 5.91 -4.03 2.94
N TYR A 92 4.68 -3.73 2.53
CA TYR A 92 3.62 -3.29 3.43
C TYR A 92 2.35 -4.03 3.07
N GLU A 93 1.54 -4.35 4.06
CA GLU A 93 0.29 -5.07 3.82
C GLU A 93 -0.88 -4.13 4.07
N ILE A 94 -1.82 -4.09 3.13
CA ILE A 94 -2.98 -3.21 3.20
C ILE A 94 -4.01 -3.83 4.13
N SER A 95 -4.46 -3.03 5.11
CA SER A 95 -5.52 -3.42 6.02
C SER A 95 -6.83 -2.73 5.71
N TYR A 96 -6.79 -1.54 5.14
CA TYR A 96 -8.00 -0.83 4.78
C TYR A 96 -7.81 -0.09 3.47
N VAL A 97 -8.93 0.14 2.78
CA VAL A 97 -8.95 0.89 1.53
C VAL A 97 -10.16 1.82 1.60
N LYS A 98 -9.93 3.06 1.20
CA LYS A 98 -10.96 4.08 1.28
C LYS A 98 -11.03 4.84 -0.04
N PRO A 99 -12.19 4.82 -0.72
CA PRO A 99 -12.33 5.65 -1.92
C PRO A 99 -12.55 7.10 -1.50
N CYS A 100 -11.88 8.01 -2.16
CA CYS A 100 -12.03 9.44 -1.91
C CYS A 100 -12.74 10.05 -3.10
N ARG A 101 -13.78 10.83 -2.82
CA ARG A 101 -14.69 11.28 -3.86
C ARG A 101 -14.75 12.79 -3.94
N TRP A 102 -15.02 13.26 -5.13
CA TRP A 102 -15.31 14.66 -5.40
C TRP A 102 -16.45 14.71 -6.40
N ASN A 103 -17.51 15.42 -6.04
CA ASN A 103 -18.71 15.52 -6.87
C ASN A 103 -19.26 14.15 -7.27
N GLY A 104 -19.24 13.21 -6.32
CA GLY A 104 -19.80 11.89 -6.56
C GLY A 104 -18.91 10.92 -7.30
N GLU A 105 -17.72 11.37 -7.71
CA GLU A 105 -16.79 10.52 -8.45
C GLU A 105 -15.56 10.23 -7.63
N ILE A 106 -15.03 9.03 -7.79
CA ILE A 106 -13.81 8.66 -7.09
C ILE A 106 -12.63 9.34 -7.75
N THR A 107 -11.90 10.13 -6.96
CA THR A 107 -10.73 10.84 -7.47
C THR A 107 -9.43 10.12 -7.14
N HIS A 108 -9.41 9.41 -6.04
CA HIS A 108 -8.25 8.61 -5.69
C HIS A 108 -8.63 7.60 -4.61
N TRP A 109 -7.72 6.69 -4.37
CA TRP A 109 -7.87 5.68 -3.33
C TRP A 109 -6.82 5.92 -2.26
N GLU A 110 -7.23 5.81 -1.01
CA GLU A 110 -6.32 5.77 0.12
C GLU A 110 -6.27 4.36 0.66
N ALA A 111 -5.09 3.92 1.02
CA ALA A 111 -4.93 2.60 1.61
C ALA A 111 -3.85 2.66 2.68
N GLY A 112 -3.93 1.78 3.64
CA GLY A 112 -2.96 1.75 4.71
C GLY A 112 -3.09 0.47 5.51
N ASN A 113 -2.30 0.40 6.59
CA ASN A 113 -2.33 -0.75 7.46
C ASN A 113 -2.87 -0.44 8.84
N ARG A 114 -3.42 0.76 9.02
CA ARG A 114 -4.02 1.13 10.29
C ARG A 114 -5.49 1.42 10.07
N LYS A 115 -6.33 0.69 10.77
CA LYS A 115 -7.75 0.89 10.65
C LYS A 115 -8.14 2.22 11.29
N GLU A 116 -8.95 2.99 10.58
CA GLU A 116 -9.49 4.22 11.13
C GLU A 116 -10.45 3.91 12.26
N THR A 117 -10.29 4.60 13.38
CA THR A 117 -11.23 4.50 14.48
C THR A 117 -11.94 5.83 14.62
N LEU A 118 -13.20 5.74 14.90
CA LEU A 118 -14.03 6.93 15.06
C LEU A 118 -14.34 7.18 16.51
#